data_5627da6264ed0c217771c740c62b42f2
#
_entry.id   5627da6264ed0c217771c740c62b42f2
#
_cell.length_a   1.000
_cell.length_b   1.000
_cell.length_c   1.000
_cell.angle_alpha   90.00
_cell.angle_beta   90.00
_cell.angle_gamma   90.00
#
_symmetry.space_group_name_H-M   'P 1'
#
loop_
_entity.id
_entity.type
_entity.pdbx_description
1 polymer ?
#
loop_
_entity_poly.entity_id
_entity_poly.type
_entity_poly.pdbx_seq_one_letter_code
_entity_poly.pdbx_strand_id
1 'polypeptide(L)'
;MTDRRLVLASASPARLSLLRQAGLAPEVVVSDVDEAAYPAPRVAEQVALLAAAKAADVAKRVTDALVIGADSLLEFSGKPLGKPTDASDARDRWRRMSGRSGVLHTGQALFDVRDGAVVSRDIAVASTVVYFAEPTQPEIEAYLATGEPLAVAGAFTLDGLGAPFVRRVEGDPAAVVGLSLTVLRTQLGKRGLAITDLWRR
;
A
#
# COMPACT_ATOMS: atom_id res chain seq x y z
N MET A 1 -10.66 -7.97 -24.95
CA MET A 1 -10.94 -7.86 -23.52
C MET A 1 -10.58 -9.18 -22.89
N THR A 2 -9.83 -9.19 -21.81
CA THR A 2 -9.49 -10.42 -21.09
C THR A 2 -10.53 -10.68 -20.01
N ASP A 3 -10.95 -11.93 -19.84
CA ASP A 3 -11.85 -12.35 -18.74
C ASP A 3 -11.06 -12.69 -17.45
N ARG A 4 -9.88 -12.06 -17.28
CA ARG A 4 -9.00 -12.32 -16.14
C ARG A 4 -9.56 -11.67 -14.87
N ARG A 5 -9.87 -12.49 -13.87
CA ARG A 5 -10.24 -12.02 -12.54
C ARG A 5 -9.06 -11.28 -11.91
N LEU A 6 -9.33 -10.12 -11.30
CA LEU A 6 -8.36 -9.40 -10.49
C LEU A 6 -8.75 -9.55 -9.02
N VAL A 7 -7.81 -9.97 -8.18
CA VAL A 7 -8.02 -10.18 -6.74
C VAL A 7 -7.06 -9.30 -5.96
N LEU A 8 -7.59 -8.56 -4.99
CA LEU A 8 -6.80 -7.75 -4.06
C LEU A 8 -6.65 -8.49 -2.72
N ALA A 9 -5.44 -8.90 -2.41
CA ALA A 9 -5.08 -9.58 -1.15
C ALA A 9 -4.86 -8.55 -0.02
N SER A 10 -5.87 -7.74 0.28
CA SER A 10 -5.76 -6.67 1.29
C SER A 10 -7.12 -6.24 1.81
N ALA A 11 -7.20 -5.95 3.11
CA ALA A 11 -8.37 -5.34 3.75
C ALA A 11 -8.41 -3.80 3.60
N SER A 12 -7.39 -3.16 2.98
CA SER A 12 -7.29 -1.71 2.90
C SER A 12 -8.37 -1.10 1.99
N PRO A 13 -9.28 -0.25 2.52
CA PRO A 13 -10.26 0.46 1.70
C PRO A 13 -9.62 1.43 0.71
N ALA A 14 -8.49 2.06 1.09
CA ALA A 14 -7.77 3.00 0.24
C ALA A 14 -7.22 2.31 -1.01
N ARG A 15 -6.60 1.13 -0.88
CA ARG A 15 -6.14 0.33 -2.02
C ARG A 15 -7.28 -0.08 -2.95
N LEU A 16 -8.40 -0.51 -2.38
CA LEU A 16 -9.60 -0.86 -3.16
C LEU A 16 -10.14 0.35 -3.92
N SER A 17 -10.26 1.50 -3.24
CA SER A 17 -10.72 2.75 -3.84
C SER A 17 -9.82 3.19 -5.00
N LEU A 18 -8.50 3.14 -4.80
CA LEU A 18 -7.51 3.49 -5.81
C LEU A 18 -7.65 2.64 -7.08
N LEU A 19 -7.79 1.32 -6.93
CA LEU A 19 -7.99 0.42 -8.06
C LEU A 19 -9.32 0.71 -8.79
N ARG A 20 -10.39 0.97 -8.04
CA ARG A 20 -11.70 1.33 -8.61
C ARG A 20 -11.67 2.65 -9.37
N GLN A 21 -11.01 3.67 -8.83
CA GLN A 21 -10.82 4.95 -9.50
C GLN A 21 -10.00 4.81 -10.80
N ALA A 22 -9.11 3.84 -10.86
CA ALA A 22 -8.37 3.48 -12.08
C ALA A 22 -9.18 2.62 -13.08
N GLY A 23 -10.49 2.43 -12.85
CA GLY A 23 -11.38 1.65 -13.73
C GLY A 23 -11.31 0.14 -13.52
N LEU A 24 -10.59 -0.33 -12.50
CA LEU A 24 -10.45 -1.75 -12.19
C LEU A 24 -11.51 -2.17 -11.18
N ALA A 25 -11.89 -3.46 -11.19
CA ALA A 25 -12.88 -3.99 -10.26
C ALA A 25 -12.36 -5.26 -9.60
N PRO A 26 -11.42 -5.12 -8.66
CA PRO A 26 -10.89 -6.30 -7.97
C PRO A 26 -11.92 -6.91 -7.02
N GLU A 27 -11.88 -8.21 -6.92
CA GLU A 27 -12.44 -8.97 -5.83
C GLU A 27 -11.52 -8.83 -4.61
N VAL A 28 -12.09 -8.66 -3.42
CA VAL A 28 -11.31 -8.55 -2.18
C VAL A 28 -11.27 -9.89 -1.48
N VAL A 29 -10.06 -10.41 -1.29
CA VAL A 29 -9.81 -11.61 -0.45
C VAL A 29 -8.72 -11.25 0.55
N VAL A 30 -9.10 -11.08 1.81
CA VAL A 30 -8.15 -10.69 2.86
C VAL A 30 -7.17 -11.83 3.14
N SER A 31 -5.88 -11.51 3.24
CA SER A 31 -4.83 -12.46 3.61
C SER A 31 -4.77 -12.65 5.13
N ASP A 32 -4.40 -13.87 5.57
CA ASP A 32 -4.21 -14.23 6.99
C ASP A 32 -2.71 -14.23 7.37
N VAL A 33 -1.92 -13.32 6.79
CA VAL A 33 -0.48 -13.23 7.04
C VAL A 33 -0.21 -12.55 8.38
N ASP A 34 0.54 -13.23 9.25
CA ASP A 34 1.17 -12.61 10.42
C ASP A 34 2.35 -11.75 9.96
N GLU A 35 2.15 -10.44 9.96
CA GLU A 35 3.17 -9.47 9.49
C GLU A 35 4.44 -9.49 10.35
N ALA A 36 4.35 -9.84 11.64
CA ALA A 36 5.48 -9.93 12.54
C ALA A 36 6.46 -11.06 12.19
N ALA A 37 5.99 -12.07 11.45
CA ALA A 37 6.82 -13.18 10.98
C ALA A 37 7.77 -12.82 9.82
N TYR A 38 7.69 -11.58 9.28
CA TYR A 38 8.48 -11.13 8.13
C TYR A 38 9.40 -9.94 8.45
N PRO A 39 10.31 -10.04 9.41
CA PRO A 39 11.29 -8.98 9.64
C PRO A 39 12.30 -8.92 8.49
N ALA A 40 12.82 -7.73 8.19
CA ALA A 40 13.91 -7.55 7.25
C ALA A 40 14.83 -6.41 7.69
N PRO A 41 16.13 -6.43 7.30
CA PRO A 41 17.09 -5.40 7.69
C PRO A 41 16.79 -4.03 7.08
N ARG A 42 16.12 -4.00 5.92
CA ARG A 42 15.70 -2.75 5.23
C ARG A 42 14.20 -2.70 5.09
N VAL A 43 13.60 -1.51 5.32
CA VAL A 43 12.16 -1.30 5.24
C VAL A 43 11.61 -1.66 3.85
N ALA A 44 12.34 -1.30 2.79
CA ALA A 44 11.97 -1.65 1.42
C ALA A 44 11.91 -3.18 1.19
N GLU A 45 12.80 -3.95 1.79
CA GLU A 45 12.77 -5.41 1.72
C GLU A 45 11.59 -5.98 2.50
N GLN A 46 11.31 -5.43 3.67
CA GLN A 46 10.20 -5.88 4.50
C GLN A 46 8.86 -5.75 3.78
N VAL A 47 8.57 -4.58 3.17
CA VAL A 47 7.33 -4.40 2.42
C VAL A 47 7.24 -5.31 1.20
N ALA A 48 8.36 -5.63 0.54
CA ALA A 48 8.39 -6.57 -0.58
C ALA A 48 8.04 -7.99 -0.13
N LEU A 49 8.62 -8.45 0.99
CA LEU A 49 8.32 -9.75 1.58
C LEU A 49 6.86 -9.85 2.01
N LEU A 50 6.33 -8.83 2.69
CA LEU A 50 4.94 -8.78 3.14
C LEU A 50 3.96 -8.79 1.95
N ALA A 51 4.23 -8.00 0.92
CA ALA A 51 3.41 -7.99 -0.29
C ALA A 51 3.38 -9.37 -0.98
N ALA A 52 4.55 -10.02 -1.09
CA ALA A 52 4.65 -11.36 -1.66
C ALA A 52 3.94 -12.41 -0.81
N ALA A 53 4.07 -12.35 0.51
CA ALA A 53 3.41 -13.27 1.44
C ALA A 53 1.88 -13.15 1.36
N LYS A 54 1.35 -11.91 1.33
CA LYS A 54 -0.09 -11.65 1.17
C LYS A 54 -0.62 -12.19 -0.16
N ALA A 55 0.10 -11.95 -1.26
CA ALA A 55 -0.29 -12.51 -2.56
C ALA A 55 -0.22 -14.04 -2.56
N ALA A 56 0.80 -14.64 -1.97
CA ALA A 56 0.99 -16.09 -1.93
C ALA A 56 -0.09 -16.79 -1.08
N ASP A 57 -0.50 -16.18 0.02
CA ASP A 57 -1.57 -16.73 0.87
C ASP A 57 -2.90 -16.77 0.12
N VAL A 58 -3.28 -15.66 -0.54
CA VAL A 58 -4.52 -15.59 -1.31
C VAL A 58 -4.47 -16.44 -2.57
N ALA A 59 -3.30 -16.57 -3.22
CA ALA A 59 -3.11 -17.40 -4.40
C ALA A 59 -3.49 -18.88 -4.17
N LYS A 60 -3.39 -19.39 -2.94
CA LYS A 60 -3.79 -20.76 -2.57
C LYS A 60 -5.32 -20.97 -2.54
N ARG A 61 -6.09 -19.86 -2.54
CA ARG A 61 -7.57 -19.84 -2.38
C ARG A 61 -8.29 -19.47 -3.67
N VAL A 62 -7.56 -19.32 -4.77
CA VAL A 62 -8.12 -18.99 -6.09
C VAL A 62 -7.56 -19.93 -7.16
N THR A 63 -8.36 -20.21 -8.20
CA THR A 63 -7.96 -21.10 -9.30
C THR A 63 -7.41 -20.34 -10.51
N ASP A 64 -8.08 -19.24 -10.92
CA ASP A 64 -7.74 -18.45 -12.10
C ASP A 64 -7.90 -16.97 -11.79
N ALA A 65 -6.77 -16.30 -11.45
CA ALA A 65 -6.79 -14.89 -11.08
C ALA A 65 -5.41 -14.24 -11.20
N LEU A 66 -5.43 -12.91 -11.33
CA LEU A 66 -4.31 -12.04 -11.05
C LEU A 66 -4.44 -11.56 -9.60
N VAL A 67 -3.53 -11.97 -8.74
CA VAL A 67 -3.59 -11.66 -7.30
C VAL A 67 -2.60 -10.54 -6.98
N ILE A 68 -3.12 -9.41 -6.47
CA ILE A 68 -2.32 -8.27 -6.02
C ILE A 68 -2.16 -8.37 -4.50
N GLY A 69 -0.92 -8.49 -4.04
CA GLY A 69 -0.54 -8.27 -2.65
C GLY A 69 0.17 -6.93 -2.50
N ALA A 70 -0.08 -6.20 -1.44
CA ALA A 70 0.60 -4.94 -1.17
C ALA A 70 0.78 -4.70 0.33
N ASP A 71 1.91 -4.06 0.68
CA ASP A 71 2.18 -3.59 2.03
C ASP A 71 2.91 -2.27 2.00
N SER A 72 2.72 -1.43 3.03
CA SER A 72 3.32 -0.10 3.10
C SER A 72 3.86 0.20 4.48
N LEU A 73 5.07 0.77 4.55
CA LEU A 73 5.71 1.25 5.77
C LEU A 73 6.38 2.60 5.51
N LEU A 74 6.26 3.52 6.44
CA LEU A 74 7.02 4.76 6.42
C LEU A 74 8.39 4.52 7.08
N GLU A 75 9.47 4.74 6.36
CA GLU A 75 10.80 4.84 6.95
C GLU A 75 11.03 6.28 7.42
N PHE A 76 11.18 6.46 8.73
CA PHE A 76 11.46 7.76 9.33
C PHE A 76 12.67 7.65 10.28
N SER A 77 13.69 8.45 10.03
CA SER A 77 14.97 8.40 10.78
C SER A 77 15.56 6.98 10.85
N GLY A 78 15.50 6.22 9.74
CA GLY A 78 16.03 4.86 9.62
C GLY A 78 15.21 3.78 10.34
N LYS A 79 13.97 4.09 10.78
CA LYS A 79 13.09 3.13 11.47
C LYS A 79 11.77 2.95 10.73
N PRO A 80 11.24 1.72 10.63
CA PRO A 80 9.92 1.48 10.05
C PRO A 80 8.83 1.99 10.99
N LEU A 81 7.86 2.70 10.44
CA LEU A 81 6.65 3.12 11.11
C LEU A 81 5.44 2.52 10.35
N GLY A 82 4.87 1.47 10.90
CA GLY A 82 3.57 0.92 10.49
C GLY A 82 2.41 1.75 11.03
N LYS A 83 1.26 1.11 11.26
CA LYS A 83 0.14 1.74 11.95
C LYS A 83 0.55 2.11 13.38
N PRO A 84 0.11 3.25 13.90
CA PRO A 84 0.30 3.57 15.31
C PRO A 84 -0.37 2.53 16.22
N THR A 85 0.21 2.33 17.39
CA THR A 85 -0.39 1.45 18.40
C THR A 85 -1.62 2.09 19.06
N ASP A 86 -1.60 3.41 19.18
CA ASP A 86 -2.67 4.21 19.78
C ASP A 86 -2.52 5.70 19.42
N ALA A 87 -3.42 6.54 19.93
CA ALA A 87 -3.40 7.98 19.70
C ALA A 87 -2.17 8.68 20.29
N SER A 88 -1.59 8.16 21.38
CA SER A 88 -0.37 8.72 21.98
C SER A 88 0.83 8.50 21.07
N ASP A 89 1.00 7.28 20.55
CA ASP A 89 2.05 6.95 19.58
C ASP A 89 1.89 7.80 18.31
N ALA A 90 0.67 7.93 17.78
CA ALA A 90 0.41 8.77 16.61
C ALA A 90 0.78 10.25 16.85
N ARG A 91 0.44 10.79 18.04
CA ARG A 91 0.81 12.16 18.46
C ARG A 91 2.32 12.36 18.52
N ASP A 92 3.04 11.43 19.11
CA ASP A 92 4.49 11.50 19.21
C ASP A 92 5.19 11.34 17.86
N ARG A 93 4.61 10.56 16.95
CA ARG A 93 5.06 10.48 15.55
C ARG A 93 4.89 11.82 14.85
N TRP A 94 3.72 12.45 14.94
CA TRP A 94 3.47 13.76 14.33
C TRP A 94 4.41 14.85 14.83
N ARG A 95 4.66 14.90 16.15
CA ARG A 95 5.65 15.84 16.72
C ARG A 95 7.05 15.67 16.15
N ARG A 96 7.46 14.42 15.87
CA ARG A 96 8.77 14.14 15.30
C ARG A 96 8.83 14.36 13.79
N MET A 97 7.74 14.12 13.07
CA MET A 97 7.66 14.24 11.60
C MET A 97 7.43 15.67 11.14
N SER A 98 6.82 16.53 11.96
CA SER A 98 6.51 17.94 11.66
C SER A 98 7.72 18.67 11.06
N GLY A 99 7.53 19.28 9.88
CA GLY A 99 8.56 20.01 9.14
C GLY A 99 9.68 19.15 8.51
N ARG A 100 9.61 17.84 8.65
CA ARG A 100 10.63 16.89 8.17
C ARG A 100 10.11 16.03 7.02
N SER A 101 10.93 15.09 6.59
CA SER A 101 10.56 14.13 5.55
C SER A 101 10.84 12.69 5.98
N GLY A 102 10.10 11.75 5.40
CA GLY A 102 10.31 10.33 5.50
C GLY A 102 10.18 9.68 4.13
N VAL A 103 10.50 8.41 4.02
CA VAL A 103 10.32 7.63 2.78
C VAL A 103 9.23 6.60 3.01
N LEU A 104 8.12 6.71 2.29
CA LEU A 104 7.12 5.66 2.28
C LEU A 104 7.51 4.62 1.24
N HIS A 105 7.69 3.39 1.69
CA HIS A 105 7.91 2.24 0.85
C HIS A 105 6.61 1.45 0.71
N THR A 106 6.22 1.18 -0.53
CA THR A 106 5.09 0.30 -0.83
C THR A 106 5.58 -0.87 -1.66
N GLY A 107 5.59 -2.04 -1.05
CA GLY A 107 5.79 -3.31 -1.70
C GLY A 107 4.53 -3.73 -2.44
N GLN A 108 4.69 -4.23 -3.66
CA GLN A 108 3.60 -4.71 -4.49
C GLN A 108 4.00 -5.98 -5.21
N ALA A 109 3.18 -7.03 -5.05
CA ALA A 109 3.33 -8.30 -5.72
C ALA A 109 2.14 -8.53 -6.66
N LEU A 110 2.40 -9.02 -7.87
CA LEU A 110 1.38 -9.52 -8.79
C LEU A 110 1.68 -10.98 -9.10
N PHE A 111 0.79 -11.89 -8.69
CA PHE A 111 0.88 -13.31 -8.98
C PHE A 111 -0.17 -13.68 -10.03
N ASP A 112 0.24 -14.41 -11.06
CA ASP A 112 -0.66 -15.02 -12.04
C ASP A 112 -0.94 -16.45 -11.60
N VAL A 113 -2.20 -16.74 -11.28
CA VAL A 113 -2.68 -18.08 -10.91
C VAL A 113 -3.48 -18.65 -12.08
N ARG A 114 -3.17 -19.89 -12.48
CA ARG A 114 -3.87 -20.65 -13.52
C ARG A 114 -4.01 -22.09 -13.07
N ASP A 115 -5.19 -22.65 -13.20
CA ASP A 115 -5.50 -24.05 -12.79
C ASP A 115 -5.07 -24.31 -11.33
N GLY A 116 -5.22 -23.32 -10.44
CA GLY A 116 -4.81 -23.38 -9.03
C GLY A 116 -3.30 -23.32 -8.78
N ALA A 117 -2.48 -23.13 -9.81
CA ALA A 117 -1.03 -23.02 -9.69
C ALA A 117 -0.53 -21.59 -9.97
N VAL A 118 0.45 -21.12 -9.23
CA VAL A 118 1.12 -19.84 -9.49
C VAL A 118 2.10 -20.01 -10.65
N VAL A 119 1.75 -19.51 -11.82
CA VAL A 119 2.57 -19.62 -13.06
C VAL A 119 3.57 -18.47 -13.22
N SER A 120 3.32 -17.32 -12.61
CA SER A 120 4.30 -16.23 -12.55
C SER A 120 4.16 -15.34 -11.32
N ARG A 121 5.28 -14.75 -10.93
CA ARG A 121 5.37 -13.81 -9.78
C ARG A 121 6.17 -12.60 -10.20
N ASP A 122 5.73 -11.43 -9.83
CA ASP A 122 6.47 -10.17 -10.02
C ASP A 122 6.31 -9.34 -8.75
N ILE A 123 7.44 -8.93 -8.16
CA ILE A 123 7.47 -8.17 -6.92
C ILE A 123 8.27 -6.90 -7.18
N ALA A 124 7.75 -5.76 -6.78
CA ALA A 124 8.39 -4.47 -6.90
C ALA A 124 8.16 -3.63 -5.65
N VAL A 125 8.99 -2.62 -5.46
CA VAL A 125 8.84 -1.61 -4.41
C VAL A 125 8.81 -0.23 -5.04
N ALA A 126 7.80 0.56 -4.69
CA ALA A 126 7.78 1.98 -4.94
C ALA A 126 8.19 2.70 -3.66
N SER A 127 9.20 3.59 -3.78
CA SER A 127 9.69 4.40 -2.67
C SER A 127 9.43 5.86 -2.98
N THR A 128 8.69 6.54 -2.10
CA THR A 128 8.26 7.93 -2.31
C THR A 128 8.64 8.77 -1.09
N VAL A 129 9.35 9.85 -1.32
CA VAL A 129 9.67 10.80 -0.25
C VAL A 129 8.43 11.65 0.04
N VAL A 130 8.06 11.70 1.31
CA VAL A 130 6.94 12.51 1.82
C VAL A 130 7.50 13.61 2.70
N TYR A 131 7.20 14.86 2.35
CA TYR A 131 7.58 16.06 3.11
C TYR A 131 6.37 16.53 3.92
N PHE A 132 6.48 16.47 5.23
CA PHE A 132 5.42 16.87 6.15
C PHE A 132 5.39 18.40 6.34
N ALA A 133 4.18 18.95 6.49
CA ALA A 133 3.98 20.30 6.95
C ALA A 133 4.33 20.43 8.45
N GLU A 134 4.13 21.62 8.99
CA GLU A 134 4.30 21.92 10.43
C GLU A 134 2.93 22.22 11.05
N PRO A 135 2.06 21.20 11.22
CA PRO A 135 0.75 21.43 11.84
C PRO A 135 0.93 21.88 13.29
N THR A 136 0.04 22.76 13.74
CA THR A 136 -0.05 23.19 15.13
C THR A 136 -0.53 22.05 16.02
N GLN A 137 -0.28 22.14 17.33
CA GLN A 137 -0.76 21.11 18.27
C GLN A 137 -2.29 20.93 18.21
N PRO A 138 -3.15 21.99 18.15
CA PRO A 138 -4.59 21.81 17.98
C PRO A 138 -4.98 21.08 16.68
N GLU A 139 -4.28 21.31 15.56
CA GLU A 139 -4.53 20.58 14.30
C GLU A 139 -4.18 19.10 14.43
N ILE A 140 -3.05 18.78 15.08
CA ILE A 140 -2.68 17.38 15.34
C ILE A 140 -3.77 16.70 16.20
N GLU A 141 -4.22 17.34 17.29
CA GLU A 141 -5.26 16.76 18.15
C GLU A 141 -6.60 16.58 17.41
N ALA A 142 -6.99 17.55 16.59
CA ALA A 142 -8.20 17.44 15.77
C ALA A 142 -8.09 16.29 14.76
N TYR A 143 -6.94 16.12 14.11
CA TYR A 143 -6.70 15.01 13.18
C TYR A 143 -6.71 13.65 13.89
N LEU A 144 -6.07 13.55 15.07
CA LEU A 144 -6.08 12.32 15.86
C LEU A 144 -7.50 11.93 16.31
N ALA A 145 -8.33 12.92 16.66
CA ALA A 145 -9.71 12.71 17.11
C ALA A 145 -10.59 12.09 16.01
N THR A 146 -10.22 12.20 14.74
CA THR A 146 -10.93 11.53 13.61
C THR A 146 -10.74 10.03 13.58
N GLY A 147 -9.70 9.51 14.23
CA GLY A 147 -9.29 8.11 14.15
C GLY A 147 -8.58 7.72 12.83
N GLU A 148 -8.63 8.57 11.80
CA GLU A 148 -8.04 8.28 10.49
C GLU A 148 -6.54 7.92 10.57
N PRO A 149 -5.68 8.67 11.30
CA PRO A 149 -4.25 8.38 11.37
C PRO A 149 -3.93 7.03 12.03
N LEU A 150 -4.84 6.48 12.83
CA LEU A 150 -4.61 5.20 13.53
C LEU A 150 -4.74 3.99 12.61
N ALA A 151 -5.40 4.15 11.46
CA ALA A 151 -5.68 3.07 10.52
C ALA A 151 -4.59 2.88 9.45
N VAL A 152 -3.58 3.76 9.38
CA VAL A 152 -2.65 3.85 8.25
C VAL A 152 -1.18 3.86 8.69
N ALA A 153 -0.30 3.34 7.83
CA ALA A 153 1.14 3.37 8.05
C ALA A 153 1.66 4.82 8.12
N GLY A 154 2.55 5.10 9.09
CA GLY A 154 3.10 6.43 9.28
C GLY A 154 2.14 7.44 9.91
N ALA A 155 0.90 7.06 10.25
CA ALA A 155 -0.11 7.93 10.87
C ALA A 155 -0.53 9.14 10.03
N PHE A 156 -0.51 9.04 8.69
CA PHE A 156 -0.97 10.10 7.79
C PHE A 156 -1.66 9.52 6.55
N THR A 157 -2.49 10.32 5.90
CA THR A 157 -3.11 10.01 4.61
C THR A 157 -2.77 11.08 3.59
N LEU A 158 -2.74 10.71 2.30
CA LEU A 158 -2.63 11.64 1.18
C LEU A 158 -3.99 11.86 0.50
N ASP A 159 -4.90 10.93 0.69
CA ASP A 159 -6.25 10.87 0.08
C ASP A 159 -7.38 11.12 1.07
N GLY A 160 -7.07 11.60 2.27
CA GLY A 160 -8.01 11.87 3.35
C GLY A 160 -7.75 13.19 4.08
N LEU A 161 -8.16 13.25 5.34
CA LEU A 161 -8.05 14.44 6.20
C LEU A 161 -6.59 14.81 6.53
N GLY A 162 -5.66 13.87 6.37
CA GLY A 162 -4.22 14.11 6.52
C GLY A 162 -3.57 14.87 5.37
N ALA A 163 -4.23 14.96 4.21
CA ALA A 163 -3.66 15.58 3.01
C ALA A 163 -3.12 17.01 3.22
N PRO A 164 -3.77 17.92 3.96
CA PRO A 164 -3.25 19.26 4.24
C PRO A 164 -1.92 19.27 5.02
N PHE A 165 -1.59 18.18 5.69
CA PHE A 165 -0.37 18.03 6.48
C PHE A 165 0.79 17.41 5.71
N VAL A 166 0.58 17.13 4.41
CA VAL A 166 1.62 16.71 3.46
C VAL A 166 1.92 17.87 2.52
N ARG A 167 3.11 18.49 2.67
CA ARG A 167 3.50 19.65 1.87
C ARG A 167 3.89 19.28 0.44
N ARG A 168 4.54 18.11 0.25
CA ARG A 168 5.04 17.63 -1.05
C ARG A 168 5.30 16.14 -0.99
N VAL A 169 5.11 15.48 -2.11
CA VAL A 169 5.61 14.11 -2.37
C VAL A 169 6.58 14.13 -3.54
N GLU A 170 7.57 13.24 -3.51
CA GLU A 170 8.55 13.07 -4.58
C GLU A 170 8.68 11.58 -4.88
N GLY A 171 8.11 11.18 -6.03
CA GLY A 171 7.95 9.79 -6.43
C GLY A 171 6.53 9.49 -6.91
N ASP A 172 5.94 8.38 -6.45
CA ASP A 172 4.61 7.90 -6.85
C ASP A 172 3.54 8.22 -5.79
N PRO A 173 2.65 9.21 -6.00
CA PRO A 173 1.59 9.55 -5.05
C PRO A 173 0.60 8.39 -4.81
N ALA A 174 0.33 7.56 -5.83
CA ALA A 174 -0.56 6.42 -5.67
C ALA A 174 0.05 5.36 -4.73
N ALA A 175 1.36 5.18 -4.76
CA ALA A 175 2.06 4.32 -3.81
C ALA A 175 1.96 4.84 -2.37
N VAL A 176 1.86 6.15 -2.15
CA VAL A 176 1.64 6.72 -0.81
C VAL A 176 0.26 6.33 -0.27
N VAL A 177 -0.75 6.28 -1.13
CA VAL A 177 -2.10 5.77 -0.78
C VAL A 177 -2.08 4.26 -0.48
N GLY A 178 -1.09 3.54 -1.04
CA GLY A 178 -0.82 2.15 -0.68
C GLY A 178 -0.69 1.16 -1.82
N LEU A 179 -0.71 1.62 -3.09
CA LEU A 179 -0.51 0.77 -4.27
C LEU A 179 -0.07 1.61 -5.47
N SER A 180 1.01 1.20 -6.16
CA SER A 180 1.50 1.88 -7.35
C SER A 180 0.75 1.41 -8.61
N LEU A 181 -0.01 2.30 -9.23
CA LEU A 181 -0.68 2.01 -10.51
C LEU A 181 0.31 1.89 -11.66
N THR A 182 1.44 2.61 -11.60
CA THR A 182 2.51 2.53 -12.62
C THR A 182 3.26 1.20 -12.53
N VAL A 183 3.53 0.71 -11.33
CA VAL A 183 4.07 -0.64 -11.10
C VAL A 183 3.07 -1.69 -11.59
N LEU A 184 1.79 -1.57 -11.25
CA LEU A 184 0.76 -2.51 -11.70
C LEU A 184 0.70 -2.58 -13.24
N ARG A 185 0.70 -1.42 -13.92
CA ARG A 185 0.74 -1.35 -15.38
C ARG A 185 1.97 -2.10 -15.95
N THR A 186 3.14 -1.91 -15.35
CA THR A 186 4.37 -2.59 -15.76
C THR A 186 4.29 -4.11 -15.54
N GLN A 187 3.78 -4.51 -14.37
CA GLN A 187 3.60 -5.93 -14.02
C GLN A 187 2.62 -6.64 -14.96
N LEU A 188 1.52 -5.98 -15.34
CA LEU A 188 0.57 -6.48 -16.33
C LEU A 188 1.23 -6.60 -17.73
N GLY A 189 1.98 -5.58 -18.14
CA GLY A 189 2.68 -5.57 -19.43
C GLY A 189 3.66 -6.73 -19.61
N LYS A 190 4.36 -7.14 -18.54
CA LYS A 190 5.22 -8.34 -18.55
C LYS A 190 4.44 -9.65 -18.82
N ARG A 191 3.12 -9.63 -18.69
CA ARG A 191 2.19 -10.75 -18.96
C ARG A 191 1.43 -10.59 -20.27
N GLY A 192 1.80 -9.58 -21.08
CA GLY A 192 1.12 -9.28 -22.34
C GLY A 192 -0.28 -8.68 -22.14
N LEU A 193 -0.56 -8.12 -20.97
CA LEU A 193 -1.84 -7.48 -20.65
C LEU A 193 -1.68 -5.96 -20.59
N ALA A 194 -2.56 -5.24 -21.24
CA ALA A 194 -2.72 -3.81 -21.00
C ALA A 194 -3.62 -3.59 -19.77
N ILE A 195 -3.37 -2.56 -18.98
CA ILE A 195 -4.25 -2.22 -17.84
C ILE A 195 -5.68 -1.94 -18.31
N THR A 196 -5.83 -1.41 -19.53
CA THR A 196 -7.11 -1.12 -20.18
C THR A 196 -7.92 -2.37 -20.52
N ASP A 197 -7.28 -3.53 -20.61
CA ASP A 197 -7.96 -4.82 -20.85
C ASP A 197 -8.77 -5.26 -19.63
N LEU A 198 -8.44 -4.71 -18.44
CA LEU A 198 -9.09 -5.00 -17.17
C LEU A 198 -10.12 -3.91 -16.77
N TRP A 199 -10.28 -2.84 -17.56
CA TRP A 199 -11.29 -1.84 -17.26
C TRP A 199 -12.69 -2.41 -17.38
N ARG A 200 -13.52 -2.20 -16.34
CA ARG A 200 -14.95 -2.43 -16.45
C ARG A 200 -15.60 -1.25 -17.18
N ARG A 201 -16.38 -1.59 -18.19
CA ARG A 201 -17.30 -0.67 -18.88
C ARG A 201 -18.65 -0.69 -18.19
#